data_d82ee243899fc26d1d5aac48dc18a85e
#
_entry.id   d82ee243899fc26d1d5aac48dc18a85e
#
_cell.length_a   1.000
_cell.length_b   1.000
_cell.length_c   1.000
_cell.angle_alpha   90.00
_cell.angle_beta   90.00
_cell.angle_gamma   90.00
#
_symmetry.space_group_name_H-M   'P 1'
#
loop_
_entity.id
_entity.type
_entity.pdbx_description
1 polymer ?
#
loop_
_entity_poly.entity_id
_entity_poly.type
_entity_poly.pdbx_seq_one_letter_code
_entity_poly.pdbx_strand_id
1 'polypeptide(L)'
;MMTREELFTKAFETQQLPPIYIRSHARADKLDTLRRFRFLEPHATLVVSEVEVAEYREAWPEVTVVPMPGEPSAGGAIQFILDYALYRGDEHILILDDDLMSIAALYENPESELYASRAVARHVLPGNRQKLYQGFFGLIALAAEEAYAAEPTAALAGVQVMSPNWTVDSARTMWRLNVGPVFPSQLMSVHVPRFTNTVGRLDPDFMEHGDDLSMTVDLLDAGGSTVMLPTFITGWRSYETESVIRDELTAPAYRQREHDLIMAKPLGRDGYIRTRYDDQGRPWWHRVNWQKLRKDGRVKTSEKTWKEGLVFPESLL
;
A
#
# COMPACT_ATOMS: atom_id res chain seq x y z
N MET A 1 4.05 18.99 15.77
CA MET A 1 3.69 17.56 15.96
C MET A 1 2.23 17.54 16.41
N MET A 2 1.34 16.99 15.60
CA MET A 2 -0.08 16.95 15.92
C MET A 2 -0.34 16.09 17.17
N THR A 3 -1.25 16.56 18.02
CA THR A 3 -1.77 15.76 19.13
C THR A 3 -2.68 14.65 18.58
N ARG A 4 -3.02 13.67 19.39
CA ARG A 4 -3.99 12.63 19.02
C ARG A 4 -5.34 13.22 18.64
N GLU A 5 -5.85 14.16 19.43
CA GLU A 5 -7.10 14.86 19.16
C GLU A 5 -7.07 15.57 17.81
N GLU A 6 -6.01 16.32 17.51
CA GLU A 6 -5.82 16.98 16.22
C GLU A 6 -5.80 15.96 15.06
N LEU A 7 -5.12 14.82 15.23
CA LEU A 7 -5.09 13.75 14.21
C LEU A 7 -6.48 13.16 13.98
N PHE A 8 -7.21 12.87 15.06
CA PHE A 8 -8.57 12.31 14.96
C PHE A 8 -9.53 13.32 14.34
N THR A 9 -9.52 14.58 14.82
CA THR A 9 -10.33 15.65 14.25
C THR A 9 -10.03 15.79 12.75
N LYS A 10 -8.76 15.86 12.37
CA LYS A 10 -8.37 15.98 10.97
C LYS A 10 -8.81 14.76 10.14
N ALA A 11 -8.66 13.54 10.64
CA ALA A 11 -9.01 12.33 9.92
C ALA A 11 -10.51 12.07 9.84
N PHE A 12 -11.26 12.31 10.92
CA PHE A 12 -12.66 11.89 11.02
C PHE A 12 -13.66 13.03 10.85
N GLU A 13 -13.29 14.27 11.17
CA GLU A 13 -14.20 15.42 11.10
C GLU A 13 -13.98 16.24 9.84
N THR A 14 -12.72 16.54 9.47
CA THR A 14 -12.46 17.33 8.26
C THR A 14 -12.54 16.50 6.99
N GLN A 15 -12.45 15.18 7.11
CA GLN A 15 -12.59 14.22 6.02
C GLN A 15 -11.67 14.52 4.81
N GLN A 16 -10.57 15.23 5.05
CA GLN A 16 -9.60 15.51 4.01
C GLN A 16 -8.82 14.24 3.67
N LEU A 17 -9.01 13.76 2.46
CA LEU A 17 -8.23 12.68 1.88
C LEU A 17 -7.24 13.26 0.86
N PRO A 18 -6.03 12.73 0.76
CA PRO A 18 -5.16 13.05 -0.36
C PRO A 18 -5.77 12.53 -1.67
N PRO A 19 -5.28 12.94 -2.85
CA PRO A 19 -5.65 12.33 -4.10
C PRO A 19 -5.49 10.81 -4.06
N ILE A 20 -6.50 10.09 -4.50
CA ILE A 20 -6.56 8.63 -4.47
C ILE A 20 -6.61 8.11 -5.90
N TYR A 21 -5.70 7.21 -6.23
CA TYR A 21 -5.63 6.54 -7.51
C TYR A 21 -5.90 5.05 -7.34
N ILE A 22 -6.79 4.52 -8.18
CA ILE A 22 -7.12 3.09 -8.20
C ILE A 22 -6.75 2.57 -9.58
N ARG A 23 -5.85 1.61 -9.63
CA ARG A 23 -5.54 0.89 -10.87
C ARG A 23 -6.52 -0.27 -11.05
N SER A 24 -7.02 -0.45 -12.27
CA SER A 24 -7.91 -1.58 -12.57
C SER A 24 -7.80 -2.00 -14.02
N HIS A 25 -8.02 -3.28 -14.29
CA HIS A 25 -8.04 -3.88 -15.62
C HIS A 25 -9.07 -5.01 -15.69
N ALA A 26 -9.92 -4.99 -16.73
CA ALA A 26 -10.94 -6.00 -17.03
C ALA A 26 -11.90 -6.31 -15.85
N ARG A 27 -12.22 -5.30 -15.03
CA ARG A 27 -13.03 -5.46 -13.80
C ARG A 27 -14.01 -4.32 -13.55
N ALA A 28 -14.51 -3.67 -14.60
CA ALA A 28 -15.44 -2.55 -14.42
C ALA A 28 -16.66 -2.91 -13.57
N ASP A 29 -17.17 -4.14 -13.72
CA ASP A 29 -18.28 -4.70 -12.96
C ASP A 29 -17.88 -5.34 -11.61
N LYS A 30 -16.59 -5.38 -11.26
CA LYS A 30 -16.05 -6.10 -10.10
C LYS A 30 -15.10 -5.25 -9.23
N LEU A 31 -15.23 -3.93 -9.26
CA LEU A 31 -14.43 -3.01 -8.44
C LEU A 31 -14.79 -3.15 -6.95
N ASP A 32 -14.24 -4.15 -6.28
CA ASP A 32 -14.55 -4.43 -4.87
C ASP A 32 -14.14 -3.26 -3.97
N THR A 33 -13.03 -2.58 -4.26
CA THR A 33 -12.57 -1.40 -3.53
C THR A 33 -13.63 -0.31 -3.50
N LEU A 34 -14.18 0.12 -4.63
CA LEU A 34 -15.22 1.16 -4.65
C LEU A 34 -16.55 0.66 -4.08
N ARG A 35 -16.91 -0.60 -4.31
CA ARG A 35 -18.12 -1.18 -3.72
C ARG A 35 -18.08 -1.21 -2.20
N ARG A 36 -16.91 -1.42 -1.63
CA ARG A 36 -16.71 -1.45 -0.17
C ARG A 36 -16.60 -0.07 0.42
N PHE A 37 -15.88 0.80 -0.25
CA PHE A 37 -15.52 2.11 0.24
C PHE A 37 -16.15 3.20 -0.61
N ARG A 38 -17.48 3.25 -0.63
CA ARG A 38 -18.25 4.17 -1.48
C ARG A 38 -17.92 5.65 -1.27
N PHE A 39 -17.45 6.02 -0.09
CA PHE A 39 -16.95 7.37 0.16
C PHE A 39 -15.77 7.76 -0.73
N LEU A 40 -15.09 6.79 -1.37
CA LEU A 40 -14.01 7.06 -2.31
C LEU A 40 -14.51 7.57 -3.67
N GLU A 41 -15.75 7.26 -4.07
CA GLU A 41 -16.27 7.61 -5.40
C GLU A 41 -16.01 9.07 -5.81
N PRO A 42 -16.28 10.10 -4.96
CA PRO A 42 -16.00 11.49 -5.30
C PRO A 42 -14.52 11.89 -5.22
N HIS A 43 -13.65 11.05 -4.68
CA HIS A 43 -12.26 11.36 -4.41
C HIS A 43 -11.27 10.54 -5.23
N ALA A 44 -11.73 9.41 -5.79
CA ALA A 44 -10.88 8.49 -6.51
C ALA A 44 -10.77 8.85 -7.99
N THR A 45 -9.57 8.57 -8.53
CA THR A 45 -9.29 8.55 -9.95
C THR A 45 -8.99 7.12 -10.37
N LEU A 46 -9.85 6.55 -11.21
CA LEU A 46 -9.62 5.24 -11.82
C LEU A 46 -8.64 5.38 -12.98
N VAL A 47 -7.56 4.62 -12.94
CA VAL A 47 -6.60 4.51 -14.03
C VAL A 47 -6.80 3.15 -14.70
N VAL A 48 -7.25 3.20 -15.94
CA VAL A 48 -7.63 2.02 -16.73
C VAL A 48 -7.05 2.11 -18.15
N SER A 49 -6.95 0.99 -18.83
CA SER A 49 -6.57 0.99 -20.26
C SER A 49 -7.51 1.88 -21.07
N GLU A 50 -6.99 2.59 -22.05
CA GLU A 50 -7.79 3.49 -22.90
C GLU A 50 -8.94 2.77 -23.63
N VAL A 51 -8.78 1.48 -23.92
CA VAL A 51 -9.82 0.66 -24.56
C VAL A 51 -10.98 0.31 -23.63
N GLU A 52 -10.78 0.40 -22.32
CA GLU A 52 -11.77 0.04 -21.29
C GLU A 52 -12.52 1.26 -20.72
N VAL A 53 -12.11 2.47 -21.06
CA VAL A 53 -12.64 3.72 -20.48
C VAL A 53 -14.16 3.83 -20.58
N ALA A 54 -14.73 3.42 -21.71
CA ALA A 54 -16.18 3.52 -21.91
C ALA A 54 -16.96 2.63 -20.94
N GLU A 55 -16.50 1.41 -20.72
CA GLU A 55 -17.09 0.44 -19.81
C GLU A 55 -17.01 0.93 -18.35
N TYR A 56 -15.84 1.43 -17.94
CA TYR A 56 -15.68 1.97 -16.59
C TYR A 56 -16.50 3.23 -16.33
N ARG A 57 -16.65 4.13 -17.31
CA ARG A 57 -17.51 5.31 -17.18
C ARG A 57 -18.99 4.96 -17.09
N GLU A 58 -19.43 3.92 -17.80
CA GLU A 58 -20.79 3.42 -17.71
C GLU A 58 -21.06 2.81 -16.32
N ALA A 59 -20.13 1.97 -15.82
CA ALA A 59 -20.28 1.31 -14.54
C ALA A 59 -20.15 2.26 -13.34
N TRP A 60 -19.31 3.32 -13.46
CA TRP A 60 -18.95 4.25 -12.38
C TRP A 60 -19.05 5.71 -12.83
N PRO A 61 -20.25 6.23 -13.11
CA PRO A 61 -20.43 7.57 -13.69
C PRO A 61 -19.98 8.72 -12.80
N GLU A 62 -19.92 8.51 -11.48
CA GLU A 62 -19.52 9.53 -10.50
C GLU A 62 -17.99 9.56 -10.26
N VAL A 63 -17.24 8.60 -10.81
CA VAL A 63 -15.80 8.47 -10.59
C VAL A 63 -15.02 9.05 -11.77
N THR A 64 -13.95 9.76 -11.49
CA THR A 64 -13.03 10.22 -12.53
C THR A 64 -12.30 9.03 -13.16
N VAL A 65 -12.46 8.81 -14.46
CA VAL A 65 -11.79 7.74 -15.22
C VAL A 65 -10.77 8.35 -16.16
N VAL A 66 -9.50 7.99 -15.96
CA VAL A 66 -8.35 8.46 -16.75
C VAL A 66 -7.80 7.33 -17.61
N PRO A 67 -7.72 7.53 -18.93
CA PRO A 67 -7.15 6.55 -19.84
C PRO A 67 -5.62 6.45 -19.68
N MET A 68 -5.13 5.24 -19.50
CA MET A 68 -3.71 4.93 -19.61
C MET A 68 -3.41 4.45 -21.04
N PRO A 69 -2.49 5.07 -21.75
CA PRO A 69 -2.13 4.65 -23.10
C PRO A 69 -1.29 3.38 -23.10
N GLY A 70 -1.38 2.61 -24.17
CA GLY A 70 -0.59 1.40 -24.41
C GLY A 70 -1.21 0.13 -23.84
N GLU A 71 -0.43 -0.94 -23.85
CA GLU A 71 -0.84 -2.24 -23.31
C GLU A 71 -1.02 -2.17 -21.78
N PRO A 72 -2.11 -2.74 -21.26
CA PRO A 72 -2.37 -2.73 -19.82
C PRO A 72 -1.36 -3.62 -19.10
N SER A 73 -0.65 -3.03 -18.15
CA SER A 73 0.22 -3.75 -17.22
C SER A 73 0.13 -3.13 -15.83
N ALA A 74 0.29 -3.95 -14.80
CA ALA A 74 0.24 -3.49 -13.42
C ALA A 74 1.30 -2.40 -13.14
N GLY A 75 2.50 -2.63 -13.64
CA GLY A 75 3.60 -1.70 -13.48
C GLY A 75 3.48 -0.44 -14.32
N GLY A 76 2.98 -0.57 -15.55
CA GLY A 76 2.67 0.56 -16.41
C GLY A 76 1.66 1.50 -15.77
N ALA A 77 0.63 0.93 -15.11
CA ALA A 77 -0.36 1.71 -14.39
C ALA A 77 0.23 2.51 -13.23
N ILE A 78 1.14 1.91 -12.44
CA ILE A 78 1.82 2.62 -11.35
C ILE A 78 2.70 3.76 -11.90
N GLN A 79 3.51 3.50 -12.92
CA GLN A 79 4.33 4.56 -13.53
C GLN A 79 3.46 5.67 -14.09
N PHE A 80 2.36 5.34 -14.78
CA PHE A 80 1.43 6.32 -15.30
C PHE A 80 0.78 7.15 -14.17
N ILE A 81 0.38 6.53 -13.06
CA ILE A 81 -0.15 7.23 -11.88
C ILE A 81 0.88 8.23 -11.35
N LEU A 82 2.14 7.84 -11.20
CA LEU A 82 3.20 8.72 -10.71
C LEU A 82 3.42 9.91 -11.67
N ASP A 83 3.50 9.66 -12.97
CA ASP A 83 3.68 10.70 -13.97
C ASP A 83 2.46 11.66 -14.00
N TYR A 84 1.25 11.13 -13.90
CA TYR A 84 0.01 11.90 -13.89
C TYR A 84 -0.16 12.72 -12.61
N ALA A 85 0.14 12.14 -11.45
CA ALA A 85 0.12 12.84 -10.18
C ALA A 85 1.15 13.98 -10.14
N LEU A 86 2.36 13.74 -10.65
CA LEU A 86 3.38 14.76 -10.80
C LEU A 86 2.92 15.92 -11.71
N TYR A 87 2.30 15.60 -12.85
CA TYR A 87 1.71 16.58 -13.77
C TYR A 87 0.62 17.42 -13.09
N ARG A 88 -0.20 16.81 -12.24
CA ARG A 88 -1.24 17.51 -11.47
C ARG A 88 -0.71 18.34 -10.31
N GLY A 89 0.56 18.15 -9.91
CA GLY A 89 1.14 18.75 -8.72
C GLY A 89 0.68 18.06 -7.42
N ASP A 90 0.21 16.82 -7.49
CA ASP A 90 -0.17 16.05 -6.32
C ASP A 90 1.09 15.59 -5.58
N GLU A 91 1.35 16.17 -4.40
CA GLU A 91 2.57 15.90 -3.63
C GLU A 91 2.51 14.56 -2.89
N HIS A 92 1.38 14.30 -2.25
CA HIS A 92 1.11 13.04 -1.54
C HIS A 92 -0.12 12.38 -2.13
N ILE A 93 -0.02 11.10 -2.43
CA ILE A 93 -1.14 10.32 -3.00
C ILE A 93 -1.31 9.00 -2.27
N LEU A 94 -2.51 8.43 -2.37
CA LEU A 94 -2.76 7.02 -2.09
C LEU A 94 -2.97 6.26 -3.39
N ILE A 95 -2.33 5.12 -3.53
CA ILE A 95 -2.57 4.18 -4.61
C ILE A 95 -3.21 2.93 -4.03
N LEU A 96 -4.30 2.49 -4.65
CA LEU A 96 -5.08 1.32 -4.23
C LEU A 96 -5.22 0.33 -5.38
N ASP A 97 -5.31 -0.95 -5.03
CA ASP A 97 -5.81 -1.96 -5.94
C ASP A 97 -7.34 -1.98 -5.99
N ASP A 98 -7.90 -2.56 -7.02
CA ASP A 98 -9.33 -2.66 -7.26
C ASP A 98 -10.05 -3.73 -6.42
N ASP A 99 -9.31 -4.57 -5.69
CA ASP A 99 -9.80 -5.70 -4.90
C ASP A 99 -9.59 -5.57 -3.37
N LEU A 100 -9.33 -4.35 -2.89
CA LEU A 100 -9.22 -4.09 -1.45
C LEU A 100 -10.57 -4.33 -0.75
N MET A 101 -10.61 -5.34 0.13
CA MET A 101 -11.85 -5.81 0.78
C MET A 101 -12.08 -5.23 2.17
N SER A 102 -11.03 -4.93 2.88
CA SER A 102 -11.14 -4.40 4.24
C SER A 102 -9.90 -3.60 4.64
N ILE A 103 -10.12 -2.67 5.52
CA ILE A 103 -9.08 -1.97 6.24
C ILE A 103 -9.44 -1.98 7.72
N ALA A 104 -8.46 -2.18 8.57
CA ALA A 104 -8.65 -2.19 10.01
C ALA A 104 -7.48 -1.47 10.69
N ALA A 105 -7.73 -0.93 11.88
CA ALA A 105 -6.70 -0.42 12.74
C ALA A 105 -6.56 -1.31 13.98
N LEU A 106 -5.33 -1.57 14.37
CA LEU A 106 -5.02 -2.17 15.65
C LEU A 106 -5.16 -1.12 16.74
N TYR A 107 -5.87 -1.44 17.81
CA TYR A 107 -6.01 -0.58 18.98
C TYR A 107 -5.87 -1.39 20.25
N GLU A 108 -5.49 -0.73 21.34
CA GLU A 108 -5.47 -1.36 22.65
C GLU A 108 -6.88 -1.44 23.22
N ASN A 109 -7.29 -2.64 23.61
CA ASN A 109 -8.48 -2.84 24.42
C ASN A 109 -8.05 -3.23 25.84
N PRO A 110 -8.01 -2.29 26.80
CA PRO A 110 -7.57 -2.54 28.15
C PRO A 110 -8.46 -3.51 28.93
N GLU A 111 -9.69 -3.78 28.46
CA GLU A 111 -10.65 -4.67 29.12
C GLU A 111 -10.59 -6.11 28.61
N SER A 112 -9.80 -6.38 27.57
CA SER A 112 -9.69 -7.72 26.99
C SER A 112 -8.61 -8.55 27.68
N GLU A 113 -9.02 -9.58 28.40
CA GLU A 113 -8.11 -10.61 28.95
C GLU A 113 -7.39 -11.41 27.87
N LEU A 114 -7.97 -11.52 26.70
CA LEU A 114 -7.34 -12.00 25.46
C LEU A 114 -6.49 -10.87 24.90
N TYR A 115 -5.37 -10.62 25.64
CA TYR A 115 -4.51 -9.56 25.41
C TYR A 115 -4.38 -9.27 23.98
N ALA A 116 -5.14 -8.34 23.75
CA ALA A 116 -4.44 -7.11 23.67
C ALA A 116 -3.66 -6.94 22.37
N SER A 117 -3.36 -7.97 21.66
CA SER A 117 -2.71 -7.85 20.35
C SER A 117 -3.69 -7.80 19.16
N ARG A 118 -5.00 -7.93 19.39
CA ARG A 118 -5.95 -8.17 18.30
C ARG A 118 -7.33 -7.55 18.53
N ALA A 119 -7.40 -6.33 18.94
CA ALA A 119 -8.64 -5.61 18.80
C ALA A 119 -8.72 -5.05 17.37
N VAL A 120 -9.18 -5.88 16.47
CA VAL A 120 -9.57 -5.45 15.13
C VAL A 120 -10.96 -4.86 15.25
N ALA A 121 -11.16 -3.64 14.77
CA ALA A 121 -12.51 -3.06 14.60
C ALA A 121 -13.27 -3.87 13.56
N ARG A 122 -13.68 -5.10 13.90
CA ARG A 122 -14.25 -6.06 12.96
C ARG A 122 -15.70 -5.78 12.61
N HIS A 123 -16.46 -5.11 13.46
CA HIS A 123 -17.90 -5.07 13.29
C HIS A 123 -18.47 -3.72 13.72
N VAL A 124 -18.30 -2.75 12.88
CA VAL A 124 -19.08 -1.53 12.97
C VAL A 124 -20.40 -1.75 12.25
N LEU A 125 -21.47 -1.30 12.86
CA LEU A 125 -22.84 -1.35 12.30
C LEU A 125 -22.90 -0.72 10.89
N PRO A 126 -23.76 -1.20 9.99
CA PRO A 126 -23.76 -0.82 8.57
C PRO A 126 -23.72 0.67 8.27
N GLY A 127 -24.37 1.50 9.10
CA GLY A 127 -24.44 2.94 8.88
C GLY A 127 -23.15 3.73 9.16
N ASN A 128 -22.30 3.25 10.07
CA ASN A 128 -21.10 3.97 10.52
C ASN A 128 -19.81 3.50 9.83
N ARG A 129 -19.85 2.39 9.10
CA ARG A 129 -18.66 1.80 8.46
C ARG A 129 -17.95 2.75 7.51
N GLN A 130 -18.69 3.49 6.70
CA GLN A 130 -18.09 4.40 5.71
C GLN A 130 -17.30 5.51 6.38
N LYS A 131 -17.83 6.13 7.44
CA LYS A 131 -17.10 7.14 8.21
C LYS A 131 -15.87 6.59 8.89
N LEU A 132 -15.95 5.38 9.45
CA LEU A 132 -14.81 4.73 10.09
C LEU A 132 -13.71 4.42 9.07
N TYR A 133 -14.06 3.87 7.92
CA TYR A 133 -13.11 3.61 6.85
C TYR A 133 -12.49 4.90 6.33
N GLN A 134 -13.28 5.94 6.10
CA GLN A 134 -12.77 7.25 5.70
C GLN A 134 -11.76 7.80 6.71
N GLY A 135 -12.08 7.71 8.00
CA GLY A 135 -11.15 8.08 9.06
C GLY A 135 -9.86 7.25 9.06
N PHE A 136 -9.92 5.96 8.77
CA PHE A 136 -8.72 5.13 8.65
C PHE A 136 -7.85 5.55 7.46
N PHE A 137 -8.44 5.83 6.31
CA PHE A 137 -7.69 6.37 5.17
C PHE A 137 -7.03 7.71 5.50
N GLY A 138 -7.76 8.59 6.19
CA GLY A 138 -7.23 9.86 6.69
C GLY A 138 -6.06 9.66 7.66
N LEU A 139 -6.19 8.76 8.63
CA LEU A 139 -5.10 8.46 9.58
C LEU A 139 -3.87 7.83 8.90
N ILE A 140 -4.07 6.97 7.90
CA ILE A 140 -2.98 6.39 7.11
C ILE A 140 -2.22 7.49 6.37
N ALA A 141 -2.94 8.38 5.69
CA ALA A 141 -2.34 9.50 4.98
C ALA A 141 -1.54 10.40 5.93
N LEU A 142 -2.13 10.79 7.06
CA LEU A 142 -1.47 11.62 8.07
C LEU A 142 -0.24 10.94 8.70
N ALA A 143 -0.31 9.64 8.97
CA ALA A 143 0.83 8.90 9.50
C ALA A 143 1.99 8.81 8.49
N ALA A 144 1.67 8.67 7.20
CA ALA A 144 2.64 8.70 6.13
C ALA A 144 3.26 10.10 5.97
N GLU A 145 2.46 11.16 5.96
CA GLU A 145 2.94 12.55 5.91
C GLU A 145 3.89 12.88 7.07
N GLU A 146 3.53 12.47 8.30
CA GLU A 146 4.39 12.64 9.48
C GLU A 146 5.73 11.90 9.32
N ALA A 147 5.70 10.70 8.76
CA ALA A 147 6.91 9.95 8.49
C ALA A 147 7.78 10.62 7.42
N TYR A 148 7.18 11.11 6.34
CA TYR A 148 7.88 11.85 5.30
C TYR A 148 8.48 13.17 5.81
N ALA A 149 7.79 13.86 6.72
CA ALA A 149 8.31 15.07 7.33
C ALA A 149 9.48 14.78 8.28
N ALA A 150 9.44 13.65 9.02
CA ALA A 150 10.48 13.26 9.94
C ALA A 150 11.73 12.65 9.26
N GLU A 151 11.51 11.97 8.13
CA GLU A 151 12.53 11.18 7.42
C GLU A 151 12.65 11.64 5.96
N PRO A 152 13.61 12.53 5.65
CA PRO A 152 13.74 13.11 4.30
C PRO A 152 14.00 12.11 3.18
N THR A 153 14.50 10.90 3.48
CA THR A 153 14.71 9.83 2.50
C THR A 153 13.48 8.95 2.28
N ALA A 154 12.46 9.07 3.13
CA ALA A 154 11.23 8.28 3.02
C ALA A 154 10.35 8.82 1.90
N ALA A 155 9.92 7.94 0.99
CA ALA A 155 9.08 8.31 -0.15
C ALA A 155 7.93 7.34 -0.43
N LEU A 156 7.93 6.18 0.22
CA LEU A 156 6.94 5.13 0.03
C LEU A 156 6.50 4.61 1.40
N ALA A 157 5.20 4.65 1.69
CA ALA A 157 4.63 4.09 2.90
C ALA A 157 3.55 3.06 2.58
N GLY A 158 3.48 2.01 3.40
CA GLY A 158 2.48 0.97 3.27
C GLY A 158 1.98 0.46 4.59
N VAL A 159 0.84 -0.19 4.55
CA VAL A 159 0.18 -0.83 5.71
C VAL A 159 0.55 -2.30 5.79
N GLN A 160 0.29 -2.92 6.92
CA GLN A 160 0.48 -4.37 7.05
C GLN A 160 -0.60 -5.13 6.28
N VAL A 161 -0.17 -6.21 5.68
CA VAL A 161 -1.08 -7.23 5.17
C VAL A 161 -1.58 -8.05 6.35
N MET A 162 -2.81 -8.56 6.28
CA MET A 162 -3.40 -9.40 7.31
C MET A 162 -2.48 -10.61 7.63
N SER A 163 -1.89 -10.58 8.81
CA SER A 163 -0.96 -11.62 9.30
C SER A 163 -1.35 -12.03 10.72
N PRO A 164 -1.17 -13.30 11.11
CA PRO A 164 -1.45 -13.74 12.47
C PRO A 164 -0.45 -13.19 13.52
N ASN A 165 0.62 -12.53 13.12
CA ASN A 165 1.74 -12.14 13.99
C ASN A 165 1.68 -10.67 14.45
N TRP A 166 0.48 -10.11 14.66
CA TRP A 166 0.35 -8.77 15.21
C TRP A 166 0.75 -8.73 16.68
N THR A 167 1.47 -7.68 17.06
CA THR A 167 1.94 -7.46 18.42
C THR A 167 1.32 -6.20 19.00
N VAL A 168 1.35 -6.07 20.33
CA VAL A 168 0.96 -4.84 21.05
C VAL A 168 1.76 -3.64 20.53
N ASP A 169 3.04 -3.85 20.24
CA ASP A 169 3.90 -2.81 19.68
C ASP A 169 3.39 -2.31 18.33
N SER A 170 2.74 -3.17 17.54
CA SER A 170 2.13 -2.75 16.27
C SER A 170 0.99 -1.76 16.49
N ALA A 171 0.14 -1.98 17.50
CA ALA A 171 -0.96 -1.06 17.83
C ALA A 171 -0.48 0.28 18.39
N ARG A 172 0.72 0.32 18.96
CA ARG A 172 1.33 1.52 19.54
C ARG A 172 2.24 2.28 18.59
N THR A 173 2.54 1.73 17.43
CA THR A 173 3.52 2.31 16.51
C THR A 173 2.83 3.01 15.37
N MET A 174 3.00 4.33 15.28
CA MET A 174 2.48 5.13 14.16
C MET A 174 3.15 4.73 12.85
N TRP A 175 4.49 4.74 12.85
CA TRP A 175 5.27 4.33 11.70
C TRP A 175 6.65 3.77 12.09
N ARG A 176 7.22 2.94 11.21
CA ARG A 176 8.60 2.42 11.28
C ARG A 176 9.29 2.57 9.95
N LEU A 177 10.53 3.02 9.99
CA LEU A 177 11.38 3.16 8.80
C LEU A 177 12.17 1.88 8.54
N ASN A 178 12.15 1.40 7.30
CA ASN A 178 12.98 0.30 6.80
C ASN A 178 12.91 -1.00 7.62
N VAL A 179 11.73 -1.40 8.05
CA VAL A 179 11.55 -2.61 8.89
C VAL A 179 10.72 -3.71 8.24
N GLY A 180 10.01 -3.43 7.18
CA GLY A 180 9.14 -4.39 6.52
C GLY A 180 8.89 -4.04 5.05
N PRO A 181 8.38 -4.98 4.27
CA PRO A 181 7.99 -4.71 2.90
C PRO A 181 6.81 -3.74 2.89
N VAL A 182 6.88 -2.78 2.00
CA VAL A 182 5.71 -2.07 1.53
C VAL A 182 5.21 -2.85 0.34
N PHE A 183 4.01 -3.40 0.46
CA PHE A 183 3.37 -4.08 -0.66
C PHE A 183 2.51 -3.06 -1.41
N PRO A 184 2.89 -2.69 -2.64
CA PRO A 184 2.09 -1.80 -3.48
C PRO A 184 0.71 -2.37 -3.81
N SER A 185 0.57 -3.68 -3.67
CA SER A 185 -0.57 -4.46 -4.14
C SER A 185 -1.91 -4.19 -3.45
N GLN A 186 -2.00 -3.27 -2.48
CA GLN A 186 -3.29 -3.04 -1.82
C GLN A 186 -3.56 -1.59 -1.48
N LEU A 187 -2.70 -1.01 -0.64
CA LEU A 187 -2.77 0.37 -0.23
C LEU A 187 -1.38 0.87 0.08
N MET A 188 -0.93 1.84 -0.67
CA MET A 188 0.31 2.54 -0.40
C MET A 188 0.10 4.06 -0.47
N SER A 189 0.88 4.77 0.32
CA SER A 189 1.06 6.22 0.20
C SER A 189 2.39 6.50 -0.47
N VAL A 190 2.41 7.47 -1.38
CA VAL A 190 3.62 7.89 -2.08
C VAL A 190 3.80 9.39 -1.95
N HIS A 191 5.00 9.81 -1.57
CA HIS A 191 5.43 11.19 -1.73
C HIS A 191 6.02 11.34 -3.14
N VAL A 192 5.18 11.77 -4.08
CA VAL A 192 5.44 11.69 -5.53
C VAL A 192 6.73 12.42 -5.95
N PRO A 193 6.94 13.72 -5.62
CA PRO A 193 8.16 14.40 -6.03
C PRO A 193 9.43 13.75 -5.48
N ARG A 194 9.39 13.26 -4.24
CA ARG A 194 10.55 12.63 -3.62
C ARG A 194 10.84 11.28 -4.23
N PHE A 195 9.80 10.46 -4.44
CA PHE A 195 9.94 9.16 -5.08
C PHE A 195 10.52 9.31 -6.50
N THR A 196 9.92 10.17 -7.33
CA THR A 196 10.35 10.38 -8.72
C THR A 196 11.74 11.02 -8.81
N ASN A 197 12.10 11.93 -7.91
CA ASN A 197 13.45 12.50 -7.87
C ASN A 197 14.51 11.50 -7.42
N THR A 198 14.14 10.51 -6.58
CA THR A 198 15.08 9.50 -6.07
C THR A 198 15.24 8.35 -7.05
N VAL A 199 14.14 7.80 -7.55
CA VAL A 199 14.13 6.60 -8.41
C VAL A 199 14.24 6.96 -9.90
N GLY A 200 13.67 8.09 -10.30
CA GLY A 200 13.44 8.42 -11.70
C GLY A 200 12.24 7.65 -12.25
N ARG A 201 12.45 6.92 -13.32
CA ARG A 201 11.43 6.02 -13.89
C ARG A 201 11.63 4.60 -13.36
N LEU A 202 10.53 3.95 -13.07
CA LEU A 202 10.52 2.53 -12.74
C LEU A 202 10.96 1.70 -13.97
N ASP A 203 11.66 0.60 -13.71
CA ASP A 203 12.06 -0.34 -14.74
C ASP A 203 10.82 -1.09 -15.25
N PRO A 204 10.42 -0.92 -16.54
CA PRO A 204 9.19 -1.52 -17.04
C PRO A 204 9.17 -3.04 -16.94
N ASP A 205 10.27 -3.71 -17.25
CA ASP A 205 10.37 -5.17 -17.19
C ASP A 205 10.21 -5.67 -15.75
N PHE A 206 10.83 -4.96 -14.80
CA PHE A 206 10.74 -5.31 -13.39
C PHE A 206 9.33 -5.05 -12.84
N MET A 207 8.71 -3.95 -13.23
CA MET A 207 7.34 -3.63 -12.82
C MET A 207 6.32 -4.63 -13.35
N GLU A 208 6.52 -5.16 -14.55
CA GLU A 208 5.63 -6.16 -15.14
C GLU A 208 5.68 -7.49 -14.39
N HIS A 209 6.85 -7.87 -13.88
CA HIS A 209 7.10 -9.19 -13.29
C HIS A 209 7.19 -9.19 -11.76
N GLY A 210 7.36 -8.05 -11.12
CA GLY A 210 7.59 -7.98 -9.68
C GLY A 210 7.05 -6.70 -9.05
N ASP A 211 5.85 -6.28 -9.43
CA ASP A 211 5.26 -5.01 -9.02
C ASP A 211 5.22 -4.84 -7.50
N ASP A 212 4.92 -5.91 -6.76
CA ASP A 212 4.87 -5.92 -5.30
C ASP A 212 6.20 -5.55 -4.62
N LEU A 213 7.32 -5.82 -5.26
CA LEU A 213 8.63 -5.60 -4.69
C LEU A 213 9.43 -4.51 -5.40
N SER A 214 9.11 -4.24 -6.68
CA SER A 214 9.89 -3.38 -7.56
C SER A 214 10.08 -1.97 -7.00
N MET A 215 9.01 -1.30 -6.61
CA MET A 215 9.08 0.05 -6.05
C MET A 215 9.95 0.12 -4.79
N THR A 216 9.82 -0.90 -3.91
CA THR A 216 10.64 -0.99 -2.69
C THR A 216 12.12 -1.18 -3.03
N VAL A 217 12.44 -2.08 -3.96
CA VAL A 217 13.83 -2.38 -4.35
C VAL A 217 14.45 -1.18 -5.05
N ASP A 218 13.77 -0.60 -6.04
CA ASP A 218 14.28 0.55 -6.78
C ASP A 218 14.50 1.77 -5.87
N LEU A 219 13.59 2.01 -4.92
CA LEU A 219 13.74 3.08 -3.94
C LEU A 219 14.95 2.86 -3.02
N LEU A 220 15.12 1.64 -2.48
CA LEU A 220 16.24 1.32 -1.60
C LEU A 220 17.59 1.32 -2.36
N ASP A 221 17.63 0.84 -3.59
CA ASP A 221 18.83 0.88 -4.44
C ASP A 221 19.25 2.31 -4.76
N ALA A 222 18.31 3.21 -4.89
CA ALA A 222 18.55 4.64 -5.09
C ALA A 222 18.86 5.42 -3.79
N GLY A 223 18.95 4.73 -2.64
CA GLY A 223 19.24 5.33 -1.33
C GLY A 223 18.03 5.95 -0.61
N GLY A 224 16.84 5.72 -1.11
CA GLY A 224 15.60 6.10 -0.44
C GLY A 224 15.22 5.15 0.70
N SER A 225 14.08 5.42 1.32
CA SER A 225 13.59 4.64 2.46
C SER A 225 12.10 4.37 2.36
N THR A 226 11.68 3.22 2.91
CA THR A 226 10.29 2.83 3.03
C THR A 226 9.76 2.98 4.44
N VAL A 227 8.48 3.22 4.57
CA VAL A 227 7.77 3.38 5.85
C VAL A 227 6.72 2.27 5.98
N MET A 228 6.73 1.57 7.09
CA MET A 228 5.66 0.67 7.49
C MET A 228 4.73 1.39 8.47
N LEU A 229 3.43 1.29 8.25
CA LEU A 229 2.38 1.78 9.15
C LEU A 229 1.75 0.59 9.90
N PRO A 230 2.38 0.10 10.97
CA PRO A 230 2.05 -1.19 11.55
C PRO A 230 0.72 -1.23 12.30
N THR A 231 0.16 -0.06 12.61
CA THR A 231 -1.17 0.06 13.23
C THR A 231 -2.29 -0.34 12.26
N PHE A 232 -2.06 -0.22 10.96
CA PHE A 232 -3.11 -0.45 9.97
C PHE A 232 -2.89 -1.77 9.22
N ILE A 233 -4.01 -2.41 8.89
CA ILE A 233 -4.04 -3.71 8.26
C ILE A 233 -5.02 -3.68 7.11
N THR A 234 -4.60 -4.20 5.97
CA THR A 234 -5.48 -4.45 4.82
C THR A 234 -5.80 -5.92 4.69
N GLY A 235 -7.00 -6.21 4.23
CA GLY A 235 -7.42 -7.54 3.81
C GLY A 235 -7.97 -7.51 2.40
N TRP A 236 -7.63 -8.53 1.64
CA TRP A 236 -8.12 -8.74 0.28
C TRP A 236 -9.00 -9.99 0.21
N ARG A 237 -9.66 -10.18 -0.90
CA ARG A 237 -10.37 -11.41 -1.18
C ARG A 237 -9.34 -12.53 -1.41
N SER A 238 -9.48 -13.64 -0.71
CA SER A 238 -8.61 -14.79 -0.97
C SER A 238 -8.78 -15.23 -2.43
N TYR A 239 -7.68 -15.50 -3.08
CA TYR A 239 -7.50 -15.74 -4.52
C TYR A 239 -8.27 -16.94 -5.11
N GLU A 240 -9.37 -17.37 -4.52
CA GLU A 240 -10.22 -18.42 -5.08
C GLU A 240 -11.05 -17.97 -6.27
N THR A 241 -11.08 -16.67 -6.56
CA THR A 241 -11.83 -16.12 -7.68
C THR A 241 -10.88 -15.59 -8.75
N GLU A 242 -10.89 -16.27 -9.89
CA GLU A 242 -10.54 -15.81 -11.25
C GLU A 242 -9.77 -14.49 -11.36
N SER A 243 -8.47 -14.48 -11.11
CA SER A 243 -7.64 -13.42 -11.64
C SER A 243 -7.25 -13.84 -13.06
N VAL A 244 -7.54 -12.98 -14.02
CA VAL A 244 -7.19 -13.18 -15.46
C VAL A 244 -5.68 -13.43 -15.64
N ILE A 245 -4.86 -13.04 -14.68
CA ILE A 245 -3.40 -13.08 -14.73
C ILE A 245 -2.82 -14.27 -13.93
N ARG A 246 -3.61 -15.00 -13.14
CA ARG A 246 -3.08 -15.99 -12.18
C ARG A 246 -2.26 -17.12 -12.81
N ASP A 247 -2.72 -17.64 -13.94
CA ASP A 247 -2.04 -18.75 -14.61
C ASP A 247 -0.69 -18.31 -15.19
N GLU A 248 -0.59 -17.08 -15.66
CA GLU A 248 0.65 -16.49 -16.16
C GLU A 248 1.62 -16.18 -15.00
N LEU A 249 1.14 -15.56 -13.92
CA LEU A 249 1.95 -15.23 -12.74
C LEU A 249 2.50 -16.45 -12.00
N THR A 250 1.81 -17.58 -12.09
CA THR A 250 2.26 -18.86 -11.49
C THR A 250 3.10 -19.70 -12.43
N ALA A 251 3.16 -19.34 -13.72
CA ALA A 251 3.97 -20.05 -14.70
C ALA A 251 5.45 -20.06 -14.27
N PRO A 252 6.13 -21.21 -14.36
CA PRO A 252 7.54 -21.31 -13.95
C PRO A 252 8.45 -20.33 -14.68
N ALA A 253 8.19 -20.05 -15.96
CA ALA A 253 8.95 -19.11 -16.76
C ALA A 253 8.79 -17.65 -16.24
N TYR A 254 7.58 -17.27 -15.83
CA TYR A 254 7.32 -15.96 -15.24
C TYR A 254 8.07 -15.79 -13.92
N ARG A 255 7.97 -16.76 -13.02
CA ARG A 255 8.67 -16.74 -11.72
C ARG A 255 10.20 -16.74 -11.89
N GLN A 256 10.71 -17.43 -12.88
CA GLN A 256 12.15 -17.38 -13.19
C GLN A 256 12.54 -16.01 -13.71
N ARG A 257 11.77 -15.40 -14.60
CA ARG A 257 12.01 -14.05 -15.11
C ARG A 257 11.98 -13.01 -14.00
N GLU A 258 10.97 -13.06 -13.12
CA GLU A 258 10.90 -12.22 -11.92
C GLU A 258 12.18 -12.35 -11.07
N HIS A 259 12.60 -13.60 -10.81
CA HIS A 259 13.82 -13.87 -10.05
C HIS A 259 15.06 -13.25 -10.71
N ASP A 260 15.23 -13.46 -11.99
CA ASP A 260 16.40 -12.97 -12.74
C ASP A 260 16.45 -11.43 -12.72
N LEU A 261 15.32 -10.77 -12.88
CA LEU A 261 15.22 -9.31 -12.81
C LEU A 261 15.54 -8.78 -11.41
N ILE A 262 15.00 -9.38 -10.35
CA ILE A 262 15.28 -8.99 -8.96
C ILE A 262 16.75 -9.20 -8.63
N MET A 263 17.32 -10.33 -9.02
CA MET A 263 18.72 -10.67 -8.74
C MET A 263 19.71 -9.84 -9.58
N ALA A 264 19.27 -9.26 -10.68
CA ALA A 264 20.06 -8.30 -11.47
C ALA A 264 20.12 -6.90 -10.83
N LYS A 265 19.22 -6.54 -9.93
CA LYS A 265 19.27 -5.27 -9.17
C LYS A 265 20.41 -5.27 -8.17
N PRO A 266 20.97 -4.09 -7.78
CA PRO A 266 22.05 -4.01 -6.79
C PRO A 266 21.76 -4.75 -5.50
N LEU A 267 20.58 -4.57 -4.90
CA LEU A 267 20.19 -5.31 -3.68
C LEU A 267 20.16 -6.83 -3.86
N GLY A 268 19.79 -7.32 -5.04
CA GLY A 268 19.81 -8.74 -5.39
C GLY A 268 21.25 -9.27 -5.45
N ARG A 269 22.10 -8.61 -6.25
CA ARG A 269 23.52 -8.99 -6.43
C ARG A 269 24.32 -8.98 -5.13
N ASP A 270 24.04 -8.01 -4.25
CA ASP A 270 24.70 -7.87 -2.94
C ASP A 270 24.12 -8.83 -1.88
N GLY A 271 23.15 -9.66 -2.25
CA GLY A 271 22.55 -10.68 -1.37
C GLY A 271 21.62 -10.11 -0.29
N TYR A 272 20.99 -8.96 -0.55
CA TYR A 272 19.98 -8.38 0.33
C TYR A 272 18.55 -8.84 -0.02
N ILE A 273 18.40 -9.65 -1.05
CA ILE A 273 17.13 -10.32 -1.37
C ILE A 273 17.23 -11.79 -0.95
N ARG A 274 16.22 -12.28 -0.28
CA ARG A 274 16.04 -13.70 0.04
C ARG A 274 15.00 -14.27 -0.89
N THR A 275 15.33 -15.37 -1.55
CA THR A 275 14.42 -16.14 -2.39
C THR A 275 13.99 -17.39 -1.63
N ARG A 276 12.69 -17.67 -1.63
CA ARG A 276 12.13 -18.97 -1.25
C ARG A 276 11.91 -19.78 -2.52
N TYR A 277 12.26 -21.04 -2.47
CA TYR A 277 12.10 -21.97 -3.57
C TYR A 277 10.99 -22.98 -3.25
N ASP A 278 10.32 -23.48 -4.27
CA ASP A 278 9.38 -24.57 -4.16
C ASP A 278 10.09 -25.93 -4.03
N ASP A 279 9.30 -27.03 -3.90
CA ASP A 279 9.84 -28.37 -3.75
C ASP A 279 10.61 -28.90 -5.00
N GLN A 280 10.48 -28.18 -6.13
CA GLN A 280 11.22 -28.46 -7.38
C GLN A 280 12.43 -27.56 -7.56
N GLY A 281 12.76 -26.74 -6.56
CA GLY A 281 13.89 -25.80 -6.61
C GLY A 281 13.66 -24.58 -7.49
N ARG A 282 12.41 -24.26 -7.85
CA ARG A 282 12.06 -23.08 -8.65
C ARG A 282 11.81 -21.89 -7.73
N PRO A 283 12.19 -20.64 -8.13
CA PRO A 283 11.88 -19.45 -7.36
C PRO A 283 10.37 -19.32 -7.14
N TRP A 284 9.97 -19.11 -5.88
CA TRP A 284 8.56 -19.01 -5.54
C TRP A 284 8.19 -17.65 -5.00
N TRP A 285 9.06 -17.04 -4.18
CA TRP A 285 8.79 -15.79 -3.51
C TRP A 285 10.07 -15.07 -3.12
N HIS A 286 10.05 -13.74 -3.17
CA HIS A 286 11.17 -12.88 -2.86
C HIS A 286 10.84 -11.94 -1.70
N ARG A 287 11.84 -11.60 -0.91
CA ARG A 287 11.71 -10.59 0.14
C ARG A 287 13.02 -9.87 0.41
N VAL A 288 12.92 -8.61 0.80
CA VAL A 288 14.08 -7.84 1.28
C VAL A 288 14.58 -8.42 2.61
N ASN A 289 15.88 -8.61 2.73
CA ASN A 289 16.54 -9.03 3.97
C ASN A 289 16.83 -7.81 4.85
N TRP A 290 15.78 -7.25 5.45
CA TRP A 290 15.88 -6.07 6.30
C TRP A 290 16.92 -6.20 7.42
N GLN A 291 17.05 -7.39 8.01
CA GLN A 291 18.03 -7.64 9.06
C GLN A 291 19.46 -7.45 8.57
N LYS A 292 19.78 -7.98 7.36
CA LYS A 292 21.09 -7.83 6.75
C LYS A 292 21.35 -6.37 6.35
N LEU A 293 20.38 -5.70 5.72
CA LEU A 293 20.50 -4.28 5.37
C LEU A 293 20.82 -3.39 6.58
N ARG A 294 20.13 -3.62 7.71
CA ARG A 294 20.41 -2.89 8.95
C ARG A 294 21.77 -3.22 9.54
N LYS A 295 22.12 -4.51 9.60
CA LYS A 295 23.42 -4.96 10.12
C LYS A 295 24.59 -4.35 9.34
N ASP A 296 24.46 -4.27 8.03
CA ASP A 296 25.49 -3.76 7.14
C ASP A 296 25.44 -2.22 6.99
N GLY A 297 24.56 -1.55 7.73
CA GLY A 297 24.42 -0.09 7.73
C GLY A 297 23.87 0.51 6.43
N ARG A 298 23.27 -0.31 5.57
CA ARG A 298 22.72 0.14 4.28
C ARG A 298 21.43 0.95 4.44
N VAL A 299 20.69 0.70 5.50
CA VAL A 299 19.47 1.43 5.85
C VAL A 299 19.47 1.83 7.31
N LYS A 300 18.97 3.02 7.59
CA LYS A 300 18.68 3.47 8.95
C LYS A 300 17.30 3.01 9.37
N THR A 301 17.10 2.85 10.66
CA THR A 301 15.77 2.59 11.23
C THR A 301 15.43 3.70 12.20
N SER A 302 14.18 4.09 12.19
CA SER A 302 13.57 4.95 13.17
C SER A 302 12.10 4.57 13.31
N GLU A 303 11.47 4.97 14.38
CA GLU A 303 10.05 4.74 14.61
C GLU A 303 9.44 5.87 15.42
N LYS A 304 8.13 6.02 15.28
CA LYS A 304 7.31 6.91 16.09
C LYS A 304 6.14 6.14 16.63
N THR A 305 5.87 6.33 17.90
CA THR A 305 4.73 5.71 18.59
C THR A 305 3.59 6.71 18.78
N TRP A 306 2.37 6.22 18.86
CA TRP A 306 1.24 6.96 19.39
C TRP A 306 1.47 7.18 20.88
N LYS A 307 1.33 8.40 21.37
CA LYS A 307 1.59 8.68 22.81
C LYS A 307 0.71 7.86 23.75
N GLU A 308 -0.51 7.52 23.35
CA GLU A 308 -1.51 6.85 24.18
C GLU A 308 -2.14 5.62 23.48
N GLY A 309 -1.54 5.15 22.38
CA GLY A 309 -2.18 4.19 21.47
C GLY A 309 -3.37 4.79 20.72
N LEU A 310 -3.92 4.05 19.75
CA LEU A 310 -5.19 4.44 19.13
C LEU A 310 -6.33 3.93 20.02
N VAL A 311 -7.14 4.85 20.53
CA VAL A 311 -8.41 4.55 21.19
C VAL A 311 -9.51 5.19 20.38
N PHE A 312 -10.43 4.39 19.88
CA PHE A 312 -11.56 4.90 19.10
C PHE A 312 -12.70 5.27 20.05
N PRO A 313 -13.35 6.41 19.84
CA PRO A 313 -14.57 6.74 20.58
C PRO A 313 -15.62 5.63 20.39
N GLU A 314 -16.36 5.26 21.45
CA GLU A 314 -17.43 4.28 21.35
C GLU A 314 -18.47 4.61 20.27
N SER A 315 -18.68 5.90 20.01
CA SER A 315 -19.58 6.38 18.94
C SER A 315 -19.12 6.01 17.53
N LEU A 316 -17.87 5.56 17.35
CA LEU A 316 -17.32 5.10 16.08
C LEU A 316 -17.20 3.57 15.99
N LEU A 317 -17.27 2.89 17.13
CA LEU A 317 -17.24 1.42 17.21
C LEU A 317 -18.65 0.85 17.20
#